data_97ceb261c3d43c012515bf7ce7c6e9ad
#
_entry.id   97ceb261c3d43c012515bf7ce7c6e9ad
#
_cell.length_a   1.000
_cell.length_b   1.000
_cell.length_c   1.000
_cell.angle_alpha   90.00
_cell.angle_beta   90.00
_cell.angle_gamma   90.00
#
_symmetry.space_group_name_H-M   'P 1'
#
loop_
_entity.id
_entity.type
_entity.pdbx_description
1 polymer ?
#
loop_
_entity_poly.entity_id
_entity_poly.type
_entity_poly.pdbx_seq_one_letter_code
_entity_poly.pdbx_strand_id
1 'polypeptide(L)'
;MGMRFSELAIHLEALEKITSRNEMTKHLAEIFKEASAGEIDRISYLLLGELVPSYRGIEFNIAEKLMIQILAQAYGKSAAEAMRLYKSKGDLGDVAYALADKNNSHAVKRHLSASEVYQRMLAIAGESGAGSQERKVEGFARLLSSLDALSAKFVARIPVGKLRLGFSEVTLLDAFSFME
;
A
#
# COMPACT_ATOMS: atom_id res chain seq x y z
N MET A 1 20.49 -0.28 6.08
CA MET A 1 19.11 -0.20 6.60
C MET A 1 18.20 0.10 5.44
N GLY A 2 17.11 -0.61 5.29
CA GLY A 2 16.20 -0.44 4.16
C GLY A 2 15.33 0.82 4.25
N MET A 3 14.74 1.20 3.13
CA MET A 3 13.80 2.32 3.04
C MET A 3 12.59 2.07 3.96
N ARG A 4 12.21 3.05 4.76
CA ARG A 4 10.96 2.98 5.56
C ARG A 4 9.75 3.09 4.63
N PHE A 5 8.69 2.40 4.96
CA PHE A 5 7.46 2.53 4.16
C PHE A 5 6.89 3.96 4.21
N SER A 6 7.06 4.65 5.32
CA SER A 6 6.66 6.07 5.43
C SER A 6 7.41 6.98 4.46
N GLU A 7 8.68 6.71 4.18
CA GLU A 7 9.46 7.41 3.16
C GLU A 7 8.95 7.09 1.75
N LEU A 8 8.72 5.80 1.47
CA LEU A 8 8.10 5.39 0.20
C LEU A 8 6.72 6.02 0.02
N ALA A 9 5.90 6.12 1.07
CA ALA A 9 4.58 6.74 1.00
C ALA A 9 4.64 8.22 0.59
N ILE A 10 5.64 8.95 1.03
CA ILE A 10 5.89 10.34 0.60
C ILE A 10 6.18 10.38 -0.91
N HIS A 11 7.00 9.47 -1.41
CA HIS A 11 7.26 9.35 -2.84
C HIS A 11 6.00 8.98 -3.64
N LEU A 12 5.17 8.08 -3.12
CA LEU A 12 3.90 7.70 -3.74
C LEU A 12 2.95 8.90 -3.84
N GLU A 13 2.87 9.71 -2.79
CA GLU A 13 2.08 10.94 -2.79
C GLU A 13 2.59 11.95 -3.83
N ALA A 14 3.90 12.09 -3.96
CA ALA A 14 4.51 12.94 -4.99
C ALA A 14 4.22 12.42 -6.40
N LEU A 15 4.33 11.11 -6.63
CA LEU A 15 4.02 10.48 -7.92
C LEU A 15 2.57 10.69 -8.35
N GLU A 16 1.61 10.69 -7.43
CA GLU A 16 0.21 10.96 -7.75
C GLU A 16 -0.02 12.33 -8.39
N LYS A 17 0.84 13.29 -8.09
CA LYS A 17 0.73 14.70 -8.56
C LYS A 17 1.50 14.94 -9.85
N ILE A 18 2.34 13.99 -10.28
CA ILE A 18 3.16 14.11 -11.49
C ILE A 18 2.33 13.63 -12.70
N THR A 19 2.27 14.47 -13.74
CA THR A 19 1.59 14.15 -15.01
C THR A 19 2.56 13.93 -16.16
N SER A 20 3.77 14.49 -16.08
CA SER A 20 4.82 14.32 -17.09
C SER A 20 5.54 12.98 -16.93
N ARG A 21 5.60 12.19 -18.02
CA ARG A 21 6.33 10.93 -18.04
C ARG A 21 7.82 11.11 -17.68
N ASN A 22 8.45 12.16 -18.19
CA ASN A 22 9.86 12.42 -17.91
C ASN A 22 10.12 12.73 -16.44
N GLU A 23 9.27 13.54 -15.82
CA GLU A 23 9.35 13.85 -14.39
C GLU A 23 9.07 12.61 -13.55
N MET A 24 8.10 11.80 -13.96
CA MET A 24 7.79 10.53 -13.30
C MET A 24 8.96 9.56 -13.34
N THR A 25 9.60 9.38 -14.49
CA THR A 25 10.79 8.54 -14.67
C THR A 25 11.95 9.01 -13.78
N LYS A 26 12.19 10.32 -13.71
CA LYS A 26 13.22 10.89 -12.83
C LYS A 26 12.92 10.63 -11.36
N HIS A 27 11.67 10.84 -10.94
CA HIS A 27 11.28 10.59 -9.54
C HIS A 27 11.39 9.12 -9.14
N LEU A 28 11.02 8.21 -10.05
CA LEU A 28 11.22 6.77 -9.84
C LEU A 28 12.70 6.42 -9.72
N ALA A 29 13.57 7.02 -10.52
CA ALA A 29 15.02 6.83 -10.42
C ALA A 29 15.57 7.32 -9.06
N GLU A 30 15.04 8.40 -8.52
CA GLU A 30 15.38 8.86 -7.16
C GLU A 30 15.02 7.83 -6.11
N ILE A 31 13.80 7.26 -6.17
CA ILE A 31 13.36 6.20 -5.25
C ILE A 31 14.34 5.02 -5.29
N PHE A 32 14.72 4.57 -6.48
CA PHE A 32 15.64 3.45 -6.62
C PHE A 32 17.07 3.76 -6.15
N LYS A 33 17.52 5.01 -6.26
CA LYS A 33 18.82 5.44 -5.72
C LYS A 33 18.83 5.46 -4.19
N GLU A 34 17.72 5.78 -3.57
CA GLU A 34 17.57 5.76 -2.12
C GLU A 34 17.39 4.34 -1.55
N ALA A 35 16.85 3.42 -2.37
CA ALA A 35 16.62 2.03 -1.98
C ALA A 35 17.93 1.24 -1.91
N SER A 36 17.99 0.29 -1.00
CA SER A 36 19.07 -0.70 -1.00
C SER A 36 18.89 -1.72 -2.12
N ALA A 37 19.99 -2.27 -2.63
CA ALA A 37 19.96 -3.23 -3.73
C ALA A 37 19.06 -4.46 -3.43
N GLY A 38 18.99 -4.89 -2.17
CA GLY A 38 18.19 -6.05 -1.77
C GLY A 38 16.68 -5.81 -1.62
N GLU A 39 16.20 -4.58 -1.83
CA GLU A 39 14.77 -4.24 -1.71
C GLU A 39 14.15 -3.66 -2.98
N ILE A 40 14.95 -3.42 -4.01
CA ILE A 40 14.49 -2.78 -5.26
C ILE A 40 13.36 -3.56 -5.91
N ASP A 41 13.44 -4.88 -5.94
CA ASP A 41 12.40 -5.75 -6.49
C ASP A 41 11.06 -5.58 -5.77
N ARG A 42 11.08 -5.57 -4.45
CA ARG A 42 9.90 -5.41 -3.60
C ARG A 42 9.28 -4.02 -3.75
N ILE A 43 10.12 -3.00 -3.77
CA ILE A 43 9.68 -1.62 -4.00
C ILE A 43 9.06 -1.49 -5.39
N SER A 44 9.65 -2.12 -6.42
CA SER A 44 9.10 -2.13 -7.78
C SER A 44 7.69 -2.74 -7.83
N TYR A 45 7.47 -3.87 -7.16
CA TYR A 45 6.13 -4.46 -7.05
C TYR A 45 5.15 -3.55 -6.31
N LEU A 46 5.56 -2.97 -5.19
CA LEU A 46 4.71 -2.02 -4.44
C LEU A 46 4.32 -0.81 -5.29
N LEU A 47 5.26 -0.26 -6.07
CA LEU A 47 5.01 0.86 -6.98
C LEU A 47 3.99 0.51 -8.07
N LEU A 48 3.98 -0.73 -8.54
CA LEU A 48 3.00 -1.24 -9.50
C LEU A 48 1.67 -1.65 -8.84
N GLY A 49 1.59 -1.63 -7.53
CA GLY A 49 0.43 -2.12 -6.80
C GLY A 49 0.28 -3.65 -6.83
N GLU A 50 1.39 -4.35 -6.99
CA GLU A 50 1.46 -5.80 -7.11
C GLU A 50 2.35 -6.39 -6.00
N LEU A 51 2.28 -7.69 -5.78
CA LEU A 51 3.17 -8.41 -4.86
C LEU A 51 4.07 -9.40 -5.57
N VAL A 52 3.57 -9.97 -6.66
CA VAL A 52 4.27 -10.97 -7.47
C VAL A 52 3.84 -10.78 -8.92
N PRO A 53 4.60 -11.31 -9.88
CA PRO A 53 4.14 -11.35 -11.26
C PRO A 53 2.78 -12.03 -11.38
N SER A 54 1.93 -11.51 -12.23
CA SER A 54 0.55 -11.99 -12.44
C SER A 54 0.44 -13.50 -12.73
N TYR A 55 1.45 -14.08 -13.36
CA TYR A 55 1.48 -15.52 -13.67
C TYR A 55 1.62 -16.42 -12.44
N ARG A 56 1.98 -15.91 -11.28
CA ARG A 56 2.08 -16.68 -10.03
C ARG A 56 0.73 -16.90 -9.34
N GLY A 57 -0.32 -16.22 -9.78
CA GLY A 57 -1.70 -16.46 -9.31
C GLY A 57 -1.95 -16.17 -7.84
N ILE A 58 -1.10 -15.38 -7.19
CA ILE A 58 -1.34 -14.93 -5.81
C ILE A 58 -2.21 -13.69 -5.87
N GLU A 59 -3.41 -13.80 -5.35
CA GLU A 59 -4.37 -12.70 -5.29
C GLU A 59 -4.83 -12.48 -3.85
N PHE A 60 -5.07 -11.23 -3.50
CA PHE A 60 -5.62 -10.90 -2.18
C PHE A 60 -7.04 -11.42 -1.99
N ASN A 61 -7.84 -11.44 -3.05
CA ASN A 61 -9.28 -11.71 -2.99
C ASN A 61 -9.99 -10.77 -1.99
N ILE A 62 -9.58 -9.53 -1.96
CA ILE A 62 -10.15 -8.48 -1.11
C ILE A 62 -10.81 -7.45 -2.03
N ALA A 63 -12.15 -7.51 -2.07
CA ALA A 63 -12.95 -6.51 -2.77
C ALA A 63 -13.22 -5.29 -1.86
N GLU A 64 -13.76 -4.22 -2.42
CA GLU A 64 -14.04 -2.96 -1.70
C GLU A 64 -14.85 -3.16 -0.41
N LYS A 65 -15.89 -3.99 -0.47
CA LYS A 65 -16.75 -4.28 0.70
C LYS A 65 -15.96 -4.90 1.85
N LEU A 66 -15.04 -5.82 1.53
CA LEU A 66 -14.20 -6.46 2.54
C LEU A 66 -13.17 -5.47 3.09
N MET A 67 -12.60 -4.61 2.25
CA MET A 67 -11.69 -3.56 2.70
C MET A 67 -12.38 -2.57 3.64
N ILE A 68 -13.64 -2.24 3.41
CA ILE A 68 -14.41 -1.40 4.34
C ILE A 68 -14.52 -2.06 5.73
N GLN A 69 -14.75 -3.36 5.78
CA GLN A 69 -14.76 -4.11 7.04
C GLN A 69 -13.37 -4.12 7.71
N ILE A 70 -12.33 -4.31 6.93
CA ILE A 70 -10.93 -4.25 7.41
C ILE A 70 -10.62 -2.89 8.02
N LEU A 71 -10.99 -1.80 7.36
CA LEU A 71 -10.78 -0.44 7.84
C LEU A 71 -11.56 -0.16 9.13
N ALA A 72 -12.81 -0.60 9.20
CA ALA A 72 -13.61 -0.49 10.41
C ALA A 72 -12.93 -1.22 11.59
N GLN A 73 -12.49 -2.45 11.38
CA GLN A 73 -11.81 -3.23 12.41
C GLN A 73 -10.46 -2.61 12.80
N ALA A 74 -9.68 -2.15 11.84
CA ALA A 74 -8.36 -1.55 12.08
C ALA A 74 -8.42 -0.34 13.01
N TYR A 75 -9.48 0.45 12.90
CA TYR A 75 -9.59 1.73 13.61
C TYR A 75 -10.75 1.79 14.63
N GLY A 76 -11.30 0.64 15.01
CA GLY A 76 -12.35 0.55 16.04
C GLY A 76 -13.62 1.29 15.67
N LYS A 77 -14.03 1.25 14.40
CA LYS A 77 -15.25 1.87 13.88
C LYS A 77 -16.26 0.81 13.47
N SER A 78 -17.52 1.21 13.34
CA SER A 78 -18.53 0.35 12.74
C SER A 78 -18.37 0.29 11.22
N ALA A 79 -18.80 -0.81 10.60
CA ALA A 79 -18.83 -0.93 9.15
C ALA A 79 -19.69 0.17 8.51
N ALA A 80 -20.77 0.60 9.17
CA ALA A 80 -21.64 1.68 8.71
C ALA A 80 -20.91 3.03 8.67
N GLU A 81 -20.07 3.34 9.65
CA GLU A 81 -19.25 4.57 9.66
C GLU A 81 -18.20 4.55 8.54
N ALA A 82 -17.49 3.43 8.37
CA ALA A 82 -16.52 3.27 7.30
C ALA A 82 -17.18 3.38 5.92
N MET A 83 -18.37 2.80 5.75
CA MET A 83 -19.13 2.89 4.50
C MET A 83 -19.59 4.34 4.22
N ARG A 84 -20.02 5.08 5.21
CA ARG A 84 -20.38 6.50 5.06
C ARG A 84 -19.19 7.33 4.61
N LEU A 85 -18.04 7.11 5.20
CA LEU A 85 -16.81 7.77 4.78
C LEU A 85 -16.43 7.40 3.32
N TYR A 86 -16.57 6.14 2.95
CA TYR A 86 -16.30 5.70 1.59
C TYR A 86 -17.24 6.36 0.57
N LYS A 87 -18.55 6.45 0.89
CA LYS A 87 -19.51 7.16 0.03
C LYS A 87 -19.20 8.64 -0.13
N SER A 88 -18.67 9.26 0.92
CA SER A 88 -18.29 10.68 0.89
C SER A 88 -16.99 10.92 0.14
N LYS A 89 -15.99 10.07 0.30
CA LYS A 89 -14.63 10.26 -0.24
C LYS A 89 -14.43 9.62 -1.61
N GLY A 90 -15.12 8.52 -1.89
CA GLY A 90 -15.01 7.78 -3.15
C GLY A 90 -13.74 6.97 -3.32
N ASP A 91 -12.87 6.94 -2.32
CA ASP A 91 -11.58 6.25 -2.36
C ASP A 91 -11.25 5.61 -1.00
N LEU A 92 -10.89 4.32 -1.02
CA LEU A 92 -10.59 3.57 0.20
C LEU A 92 -9.29 4.00 0.87
N GLY A 93 -8.31 4.46 0.10
CA GLY A 93 -7.08 5.04 0.63
C GLY A 93 -7.35 6.32 1.41
N ASP A 94 -8.22 7.18 0.92
CA ASP A 94 -8.63 8.41 1.61
C ASP A 94 -9.43 8.11 2.88
N VAL A 95 -10.23 7.05 2.87
CA VAL A 95 -10.91 6.55 4.07
C VAL A 95 -9.88 6.08 5.11
N ALA A 96 -8.91 5.28 4.68
CA ALA A 96 -7.83 4.81 5.56
C ALA A 96 -7.06 5.97 6.18
N TYR A 97 -6.70 6.96 5.38
CA TYR A 97 -6.03 8.17 5.86
C TYR A 97 -6.84 8.90 6.93
N ALA A 98 -8.11 9.17 6.66
CA ALA A 98 -8.98 9.90 7.57
C ALA A 98 -9.20 9.15 8.90
N LEU A 99 -9.35 7.83 8.85
CA LEU A 99 -9.52 7.01 10.06
C LEU A 99 -8.22 6.92 10.86
N ALA A 100 -7.09 6.75 10.20
CA ALA A 100 -5.78 6.68 10.84
C ALA A 100 -5.38 8.01 11.48
N ASP A 101 -5.66 9.13 10.83
CA ASP A 101 -5.35 10.47 11.33
C ASP A 101 -6.16 10.81 12.58
N LYS A 102 -7.45 10.49 12.58
CA LYS A 102 -8.32 10.69 13.76
C LYS A 102 -7.96 9.76 14.93
N ASN A 103 -7.43 8.59 14.64
CA ASN A 103 -7.07 7.59 15.64
C ASN A 103 -5.66 7.82 16.22
N ASN A 104 -5.17 9.04 16.16
CA ASN A 104 -3.81 9.46 16.54
C ASN A 104 -3.48 9.29 18.05
N SER A 105 -4.27 8.51 18.76
CA SER A 105 -4.08 8.23 20.18
C SER A 105 -3.27 6.96 20.41
N HIS A 106 -2.02 7.14 20.82
CA HIS A 106 -1.22 6.22 21.65
C HIS A 106 -0.81 4.83 21.14
N ALA A 107 -1.20 4.37 19.97
CA ALA A 107 -0.60 3.17 19.41
C ALA A 107 0.84 3.50 18.96
N VAL A 108 1.80 2.77 19.48
CA VAL A 108 3.19 2.84 19.02
C VAL A 108 3.22 2.53 17.54
N LYS A 109 3.25 3.58 16.71
CA LYS A 109 3.38 3.40 15.27
C LYS A 109 4.73 2.78 14.99
N ARG A 110 4.72 1.61 14.40
CA ARG A 110 5.95 0.91 14.05
C ARG A 110 6.55 1.53 12.80
N HIS A 111 7.83 1.81 12.82
CA HIS A 111 8.57 2.25 11.64
C HIS A 111 8.94 1.04 10.77
N LEU A 112 7.93 0.45 10.10
CA LEU A 112 8.15 -0.68 9.23
C LEU A 112 8.90 -0.26 7.97
N SER A 113 9.85 -1.09 7.52
CA SER A 113 10.48 -0.92 6.22
C SER A 113 9.51 -1.28 5.08
N ALA A 114 9.79 -0.79 3.88
CA ALA A 114 9.03 -1.17 2.68
C ALA A 114 9.05 -2.69 2.48
N SER A 115 10.19 -3.34 2.73
CA SER A 115 10.32 -4.80 2.67
C SER A 115 9.46 -5.53 3.70
N GLU A 116 9.38 -5.04 4.92
CA GLU A 116 8.52 -5.64 5.96
C GLU A 116 7.04 -5.51 5.61
N VAL A 117 6.59 -4.35 5.13
CA VAL A 117 5.21 -4.17 4.66
C VAL A 117 4.92 -5.11 3.50
N TYR A 118 5.80 -5.19 2.52
CA TYR A 118 5.68 -6.12 1.39
C TYR A 118 5.55 -7.57 1.85
N GLN A 119 6.41 -8.03 2.74
CA GLN A 119 6.39 -9.41 3.23
C GLN A 119 5.12 -9.73 4.03
N ARG A 120 4.65 -8.79 4.83
CA ARG A 120 3.38 -8.97 5.56
C ARG A 120 2.19 -9.05 4.63
N MET A 121 2.14 -8.21 3.61
CA MET A 121 1.09 -8.25 2.59
C MET A 121 1.14 -9.58 1.81
N LEU A 122 2.33 -10.06 1.45
CA LEU A 122 2.51 -11.32 0.76
C LEU A 122 2.02 -12.50 1.62
N ALA A 123 2.33 -12.51 2.90
CA ALA A 123 1.87 -13.54 3.84
C ALA A 123 0.33 -13.53 3.96
N ILE A 124 -0.27 -12.35 4.06
CA ILE A 124 -1.73 -12.20 4.12
C ILE A 124 -2.38 -12.71 2.82
N ALA A 125 -1.85 -12.33 1.65
CA ALA A 125 -2.34 -12.79 0.36
C ALA A 125 -2.24 -14.30 0.17
N GLY A 126 -1.23 -14.93 0.78
CA GLY A 126 -0.99 -16.37 0.73
C GLY A 126 -1.90 -17.21 1.63
N GLU A 127 -2.71 -16.59 2.49
CA GLU A 127 -3.67 -17.30 3.34
C GLU A 127 -4.70 -18.06 2.50
N SER A 128 -4.89 -19.35 2.81
CA SER A 128 -5.80 -20.23 2.07
C SER A 128 -6.51 -21.22 3.00
N GLY A 129 -7.51 -21.92 2.48
CA GLY A 129 -8.28 -22.91 3.22
C GLY A 129 -9.37 -22.30 4.12
N ALA A 130 -9.93 -23.14 5.00
CA ALA A 130 -10.99 -22.73 5.90
C ALA A 130 -10.56 -21.59 6.85
N GLY A 131 -11.39 -20.56 6.99
CA GLY A 131 -11.10 -19.39 7.82
C GLY A 131 -10.07 -18.42 7.24
N SER A 132 -9.64 -18.61 6.00
CA SER A 132 -8.63 -17.74 5.37
C SER A 132 -9.10 -16.30 5.22
N GLN A 133 -10.37 -16.08 4.95
CA GLN A 133 -10.92 -14.73 4.81
C GLN A 133 -10.82 -13.96 6.13
N GLU A 134 -11.19 -14.58 7.26
CA GLU A 134 -11.07 -13.95 8.58
C GLU A 134 -9.63 -13.66 8.94
N ARG A 135 -8.71 -14.58 8.64
CA ARG A 135 -7.27 -14.36 8.86
C ARG A 135 -6.72 -13.21 7.98
N LYS A 136 -7.18 -13.10 6.74
CA LYS A 136 -6.82 -11.97 5.86
C LYS A 136 -7.32 -10.64 6.44
N VAL A 137 -8.59 -10.59 6.86
CA VAL A 137 -9.17 -9.40 7.48
C VAL A 137 -8.39 -8.99 8.73
N GLU A 138 -8.16 -9.92 9.63
CA GLU A 138 -7.43 -9.66 10.88
C GLU A 138 -5.98 -9.24 10.63
N GLY A 139 -5.28 -9.92 9.74
CA GLY A 139 -3.90 -9.62 9.37
C GLY A 139 -3.78 -8.23 8.74
N PHE A 140 -4.68 -7.89 7.83
CA PHE A 140 -4.67 -6.59 7.16
C PHE A 140 -5.06 -5.45 8.11
N ALA A 141 -6.04 -5.68 8.99
CA ALA A 141 -6.42 -4.71 10.02
C ALA A 141 -5.25 -4.41 10.97
N ARG A 142 -4.51 -5.42 11.40
CA ARG A 142 -3.30 -5.25 12.21
C ARG A 142 -2.21 -4.47 11.47
N LEU A 143 -1.98 -4.78 10.20
CA LEU A 143 -1.00 -4.06 9.39
C LEU A 143 -1.36 -2.57 9.30
N LEU A 144 -2.58 -2.26 8.89
CA LEU A 144 -3.04 -0.87 8.74
C LEU A 144 -2.96 -0.09 10.05
N SER A 145 -3.41 -0.66 11.15
CA SER A 145 -3.38 0.00 12.46
C SER A 145 -1.96 0.29 12.98
N SER A 146 -0.95 -0.40 12.47
CA SER A 146 0.45 -0.20 12.83
C SER A 146 1.15 0.90 12.00
N LEU A 147 0.50 1.39 10.94
CA LEU A 147 1.07 2.36 10.00
C LEU A 147 0.60 3.79 10.31
N ASP A 148 1.41 4.77 9.88
CA ASP A 148 0.97 6.16 9.84
C ASP A 148 -0.13 6.37 8.78
N ALA A 149 -0.82 7.51 8.84
CA ALA A 149 -1.97 7.78 7.99
C ALA A 149 -1.66 7.73 6.49
N LEU A 150 -0.54 8.30 6.07
CA LEU A 150 -0.15 8.31 4.65
C LEU A 150 0.21 6.92 4.16
N SER A 151 0.94 6.14 4.94
CA SER A 151 1.27 4.75 4.64
C SER A 151 0.01 3.88 4.54
N ALA A 152 -0.92 4.02 5.48
CA ALA A 152 -2.20 3.32 5.48
C ALA A 152 -3.03 3.64 4.22
N LYS A 153 -3.02 4.88 3.76
CA LYS A 153 -3.68 5.31 2.52
C LYS A 153 -3.26 4.45 1.34
N PHE A 154 -1.96 4.31 1.11
CA PHE A 154 -1.44 3.57 -0.04
C PHE A 154 -1.56 2.05 0.13
N VAL A 155 -1.30 1.53 1.32
CA VAL A 155 -1.44 0.10 1.60
C VAL A 155 -2.88 -0.38 1.43
N ALA A 156 -3.87 0.41 1.80
CA ALA A 156 -5.29 0.06 1.62
C ALA A 156 -5.70 -0.03 0.14
N ARG A 157 -5.05 0.69 -0.75
CA ARG A 157 -5.35 0.68 -2.20
C ARG A 157 -4.84 -0.55 -2.93
N ILE A 158 -3.75 -1.14 -2.46
CA ILE A 158 -3.08 -2.26 -3.16
C ILE A 158 -3.98 -3.48 -3.29
N PRO A 159 -4.60 -4.04 -2.24
CA PRO A 159 -5.39 -5.26 -2.35
C PRO A 159 -6.63 -5.13 -3.23
N VAL A 160 -7.19 -3.95 -3.32
CA VAL A 160 -8.39 -3.67 -4.13
C VAL A 160 -8.06 -3.20 -5.55
N GLY A 161 -6.78 -3.21 -5.93
CA GLY A 161 -6.31 -2.86 -7.27
C GLY A 161 -6.51 -1.38 -7.63
N LYS A 162 -6.49 -0.48 -6.65
CA LYS A 162 -6.72 0.96 -6.81
C LYS A 162 -5.46 1.82 -6.68
N LEU A 163 -4.30 1.22 -6.49
CA LEU A 163 -3.04 1.95 -6.56
C LEU A 163 -2.66 2.15 -8.03
N ARG A 164 -3.06 3.30 -8.58
CA ARG A 164 -2.80 3.67 -9.98
C ARG A 164 -2.04 4.99 -9.99
N LEU A 165 -0.74 4.90 -10.22
CA LEU A 165 0.18 6.04 -10.20
C LEU A 165 0.46 6.61 -11.60
N GLY A 166 -0.22 6.08 -12.64
CA GLY A 166 -0.15 6.60 -14.00
C GLY A 166 1.08 6.18 -14.81
N PHE A 167 1.80 5.15 -14.37
CA PHE A 167 2.93 4.59 -15.11
C PHE A 167 2.83 3.06 -15.25
N SER A 168 3.63 2.51 -16.15
CA SER A 168 3.70 1.09 -16.45
C SER A 168 5.07 0.51 -16.07
N GLU A 169 5.22 -0.81 -16.19
CA GLU A 169 6.52 -1.49 -16.05
C GLU A 169 7.59 -0.89 -16.97
N VAL A 170 7.22 -0.47 -18.18
CA VAL A 170 8.16 0.17 -19.12
C VAL A 170 8.74 1.46 -18.53
N THR A 171 7.91 2.26 -17.84
CA THR A 171 8.38 3.48 -17.18
C THR A 171 9.34 3.17 -16.03
N LEU A 172 9.11 2.06 -15.30
CA LEU A 172 10.07 1.59 -14.29
C LEU A 172 11.40 1.17 -14.90
N LEU A 173 11.37 0.44 -16.01
CA LEU A 173 12.59 0.04 -16.73
C LEU A 173 13.36 1.26 -17.24
N ASP A 174 12.67 2.26 -17.78
CA ASP A 174 13.29 3.53 -18.17
C ASP A 174 13.96 4.21 -16.96
N ALA A 175 13.33 4.17 -15.78
CA ALA A 175 13.90 4.76 -14.57
C ALA A 175 15.22 4.08 -14.15
N PHE A 176 15.34 2.77 -14.31
CA PHE A 176 16.61 2.08 -14.04
C PHE A 176 17.76 2.58 -14.92
N SER A 177 17.46 2.96 -16.16
CA SER A 177 18.46 3.55 -17.06
C SER A 177 18.94 4.93 -16.62
N PHE A 178 18.17 5.65 -15.83
CA PHE A 178 18.52 6.95 -15.26
C PHE A 178 19.32 6.87 -13.96
N MET A 179 19.54 5.67 -13.43
CA MET A 179 20.32 5.49 -12.20
C MET A 179 21.85 5.53 -12.46
N GLU A 180 22.28 5.37 -13.70
CA GLU A 180 23.69 5.38 -14.12
C GLU A 180 24.24 6.85 -14.26
#